data_92a85592762aae6841c68e8acfcb3e82
#
_entry.id   92a85592762aae6841c68e8acfcb3e82
#
_cell.length_a   1.000
_cell.length_b   1.000
_cell.length_c   1.000
_cell.angle_alpha   90.00
_cell.angle_beta   90.00
_cell.angle_gamma   90.00
#
_symmetry.space_group_name_H-M   'P 1'
#
loop_
_entity.id
_entity.type
_entity.pdbx_description
1 polymer ?
#
loop_
_entity_poly.entity_id
_entity_poly.type
_entity_poly.pdbx_seq_one_letter_code
_entity_poly.pdbx_strand_id
1 'polypeptide(L)'
;KVNNAVKLSIEKYISEYNKNHAKAKTLEDGTVIKKGRISVSSSKSFQRDYPYGAFAASVLGFCNGDGEGFYGLEKSYNDTLAGVNGRTITLRNAYGNAIADANATTYAAKDGSNLVLSLDVNVQEVVERYLNEAIYANTVENRGAAIVMNVKTGAILAMASKPDFDPNAPLDFSENLAYLNEQVNAEPEIYTIYKKDANGNYLRDEQGKKIPEEDPDYTGTYRDIQWKNKTITELYYPGSVF
;
A
#
# COMPACT_ATOMS: atom_id res chain seq x y z
N LYS A 1 2.12 12.17 -3.13
CA LYS A 1 2.41 12.10 -4.58
C LYS A 1 1.48 13.06 -5.32
N VAL A 2 1.94 13.67 -6.41
CA VAL A 2 1.14 14.60 -7.22
C VAL A 2 1.17 14.16 -8.68
N ASN A 3 0.05 14.35 -9.39
CA ASN A 3 0.02 14.06 -10.82
C ASN A 3 0.83 15.12 -11.62
N ASN A 4 1.10 14.83 -12.87
CA ASN A 4 1.94 15.68 -13.72
C ASN A 4 1.35 17.09 -13.93
N ALA A 5 0.03 17.24 -13.97
CA ALA A 5 -0.63 18.54 -14.13
C ALA A 5 -0.41 19.43 -12.89
N VAL A 6 -0.55 18.87 -11.69
CA VAL A 6 -0.29 19.57 -10.43
C VAL A 6 1.20 19.93 -10.31
N LYS A 7 2.10 19.04 -10.70
CA LYS A 7 3.53 19.33 -10.77
C LYS A 7 3.84 20.54 -11.65
N LEU A 8 3.32 20.58 -12.87
CA LEU A 8 3.53 21.70 -13.80
C LEU A 8 2.96 23.00 -13.25
N SER A 9 1.81 22.95 -12.56
CA SER A 9 1.22 24.14 -11.91
C SER A 9 2.11 24.67 -10.79
N ILE A 10 2.68 23.78 -9.97
CA ILE A 10 3.62 24.16 -8.90
C ILE A 10 4.89 24.77 -9.49
N GLU A 11 5.47 24.16 -10.52
CA GLU A 11 6.69 24.66 -11.17
C GLU A 11 6.45 26.04 -11.80
N LYS A 12 5.30 26.26 -12.43
CA LYS A 12 4.89 27.55 -12.96
C LYS A 12 4.77 28.60 -11.88
N TYR A 13 4.04 28.28 -10.79
CA TYR A 13 3.89 29.20 -9.64
C TYR A 13 5.25 29.58 -9.04
N ILE A 14 6.13 28.62 -8.83
CA ILE A 14 7.47 28.89 -8.29
C ILE A 14 8.31 29.74 -9.24
N SER A 15 8.20 29.52 -10.56
CA SER A 15 8.87 30.33 -11.55
C SER A 15 8.42 31.80 -11.47
N GLU A 16 7.11 32.04 -11.39
CA GLU A 16 6.53 33.37 -11.24
C GLU A 16 6.91 34.02 -9.90
N TYR A 17 6.83 33.26 -8.80
CA TYR A 17 7.26 33.71 -7.49
C TYR A 17 8.72 34.15 -7.49
N ASN A 18 9.61 33.33 -8.04
CA ASN A 18 11.04 33.63 -8.12
C ASN A 18 11.33 34.87 -8.99
N LYS A 19 10.56 35.07 -10.06
CA LYS A 19 10.66 36.27 -10.91
C LYS A 19 10.36 37.55 -10.14
N ASN A 20 9.36 37.49 -9.28
CA ASN A 20 8.84 38.67 -8.57
C ASN A 20 9.57 38.95 -7.24
N HIS A 21 10.10 37.92 -6.58
CA HIS A 21 10.62 38.01 -5.20
C HIS A 21 12.12 37.73 -5.07
N ALA A 22 12.79 37.14 -6.08
CA ALA A 22 14.22 36.89 -6.00
C ALA A 22 15.00 38.22 -6.11
N LYS A 23 15.55 38.66 -4.99
CA LYS A 23 16.42 39.85 -4.95
C LYS A 23 17.86 39.42 -5.21
N ALA A 24 18.50 40.02 -6.20
CA ALA A 24 19.92 39.87 -6.42
C ALA A 24 20.68 40.80 -5.46
N LYS A 25 21.63 40.27 -4.71
CA LYS A 25 22.58 41.06 -3.93
C LYS A 25 23.98 40.79 -4.49
N THR A 26 24.66 41.81 -4.99
CA THR A 26 26.05 41.71 -5.39
C THR A 26 26.92 41.91 -4.14
N LEU A 27 27.82 40.96 -3.90
CA LEU A 27 28.83 41.07 -2.85
C LEU A 27 29.98 41.99 -3.32
N GLU A 28 30.85 42.38 -2.37
CA GLU A 28 32.01 43.28 -2.65
C GLU A 28 33.02 42.61 -3.61
N ASP A 29 33.04 41.27 -3.70
CA ASP A 29 33.87 40.52 -4.62
C ASP A 29 33.28 40.35 -6.05
N GLY A 30 32.13 40.99 -6.32
CA GLY A 30 31.42 40.89 -7.58
C GLY A 30 30.47 39.66 -7.70
N THR A 31 30.41 38.81 -6.67
CA THR A 31 29.54 37.62 -6.68
C THR A 31 28.08 38.03 -6.50
N VAL A 32 27.20 37.56 -7.40
CA VAL A 32 25.77 37.83 -7.32
C VAL A 32 25.05 36.69 -6.60
N ILE A 33 24.57 37.00 -5.38
CA ILE A 33 23.73 36.08 -4.62
C ILE A 33 22.26 36.40 -4.82
N LYS A 34 21.45 35.46 -5.30
CA LYS A 34 20.00 35.59 -5.40
C LYS A 34 19.36 35.04 -4.12
N LYS A 35 18.90 35.97 -3.22
CA LYS A 35 18.15 35.61 -2.00
C LYS A 35 16.65 35.50 -2.29
N GLY A 36 15.94 34.64 -1.55
CA GLY A 36 14.48 34.52 -1.63
C GLY A 36 14.01 33.58 -2.77
N ARG A 37 14.93 32.84 -3.40
CA ARG A 37 14.57 31.90 -4.44
C ARG A 37 14.09 30.58 -3.81
N ILE A 38 12.93 30.11 -4.23
CA ILE A 38 12.40 28.80 -3.88
C ILE A 38 12.78 27.82 -5.01
N SER A 39 13.24 26.64 -4.65
CA SER A 39 13.45 25.55 -5.59
C SER A 39 12.64 24.32 -5.14
N VAL A 40 12.06 23.64 -6.10
CA VAL A 40 11.37 22.36 -5.88
C VAL A 40 12.05 21.32 -6.76
N SER A 41 12.38 20.22 -6.16
CA SER A 41 12.87 19.03 -6.85
C SER A 41 11.73 18.03 -6.94
N SER A 42 11.56 17.42 -8.11
CA SER A 42 10.59 16.34 -8.33
C SER A 42 11.28 15.13 -8.94
N SER A 43 10.97 13.96 -8.43
CA SER A 43 11.37 12.68 -9.00
C SER A 43 10.16 11.96 -9.58
N LYS A 44 10.35 11.23 -10.67
CA LYS A 44 9.32 10.34 -11.19
C LYS A 44 9.27 9.09 -10.31
N SER A 45 8.05 8.68 -9.96
CA SER A 45 7.80 7.38 -9.35
C SER A 45 6.65 6.71 -10.09
N PHE A 46 6.70 5.40 -10.17
CA PHE A 46 5.59 4.61 -10.68
C PHE A 46 4.59 4.35 -9.56
N GLN A 47 3.33 4.20 -9.92
CA GLN A 47 2.29 3.80 -9.01
C GLN A 47 1.49 2.71 -9.70
N ARG A 48 1.24 1.62 -9.00
CA ARG A 48 0.29 0.61 -9.42
C ARG A 48 -1.11 1.21 -9.32
N ASP A 49 -1.93 1.00 -10.32
CA ASP A 49 -3.30 1.46 -10.37
C ASP A 49 -4.24 0.25 -10.42
N TYR A 50 -5.28 0.28 -9.60
CA TYR A 50 -6.29 -0.77 -9.49
C TYR A 50 -7.63 -0.19 -9.94
N PRO A 51 -7.93 -0.24 -11.25
CA PRO A 51 -9.07 0.50 -11.83
C PRO A 51 -10.43 0.03 -11.34
N TYR A 52 -10.52 -1.16 -10.76
CA TYR A 52 -11.76 -1.72 -10.21
C TYR A 52 -11.89 -1.55 -8.68
N GLY A 53 -11.02 -0.73 -8.06
CA GLY A 53 -11.07 -0.46 -6.62
C GLY A 53 -10.99 -1.72 -5.78
N ALA A 54 -11.96 -1.92 -4.88
CA ALA A 54 -11.99 -3.04 -3.94
C ALA A 54 -12.22 -4.43 -4.57
N PHE A 55 -12.48 -4.50 -5.87
CA PHE A 55 -12.74 -5.76 -6.58
C PHE A 55 -11.57 -6.74 -6.43
N ALA A 56 -11.86 -7.94 -5.92
CA ALA A 56 -10.90 -9.01 -5.62
C ALA A 56 -9.68 -8.56 -4.80
N ALA A 57 -9.79 -7.48 -4.03
CA ALA A 57 -8.68 -6.82 -3.34
C ALA A 57 -7.90 -7.76 -2.43
N SER A 58 -8.58 -8.61 -1.66
CA SER A 58 -7.95 -9.57 -0.75
C SER A 58 -7.15 -10.66 -1.46
N VAL A 59 -7.44 -10.91 -2.74
CA VAL A 59 -6.72 -11.86 -3.60
C VAL A 59 -5.58 -11.16 -4.32
N LEU A 60 -5.88 -10.06 -5.02
CA LEU A 60 -4.90 -9.31 -5.80
C LEU A 60 -3.82 -8.73 -4.88
N GLY A 61 -4.23 -8.18 -3.76
CA GLY A 61 -3.34 -7.42 -2.89
C GLY A 61 -2.98 -6.06 -3.48
N PHE A 62 -1.83 -5.53 -3.09
CA PHE A 62 -1.36 -4.22 -3.55
C PHE A 62 0.16 -4.11 -3.50
N CYS A 63 0.68 -3.10 -4.21
CA CYS A 63 2.09 -2.72 -4.17
C CYS A 63 2.32 -1.53 -3.22
N ASN A 64 3.52 -1.47 -2.66
CA ASN A 64 3.98 -0.31 -1.89
C ASN A 64 4.28 0.89 -2.81
N GLY A 65 4.70 2.00 -2.20
CA GLY A 65 5.05 3.23 -2.92
C GLY A 65 6.24 3.12 -3.87
N ASP A 66 7.04 2.08 -3.75
CA ASP A 66 8.22 1.82 -4.57
C ASP A 66 7.93 0.82 -5.71
N GLY A 67 6.68 0.34 -5.79
CA GLY A 67 6.24 -0.60 -6.81
C GLY A 67 6.52 -2.06 -6.48
N GLU A 68 6.92 -2.35 -5.25
CA GLU A 68 7.09 -3.74 -4.78
C GLU A 68 5.77 -4.29 -4.27
N GLY A 69 5.47 -5.53 -4.61
CA GLY A 69 4.29 -6.23 -4.12
C GLY A 69 4.32 -6.42 -2.60
N PHE A 70 3.33 -5.85 -1.91
CA PHE A 70 3.29 -5.85 -0.45
C PHE A 70 2.35 -6.90 0.12
N TYR A 71 1.26 -7.20 -0.57
CA TYR A 71 0.25 -8.16 -0.14
C TYR A 71 -0.33 -8.95 -1.33
N GLY A 72 -1.01 -10.09 -1.06
CA GLY A 72 -1.73 -10.89 -2.04
C GLY A 72 -0.85 -11.43 -3.17
N LEU A 73 -1.43 -11.55 -4.36
CA LEU A 73 -0.74 -12.03 -5.56
C LEU A 73 0.37 -11.08 -6.00
N GLU A 74 0.21 -9.77 -5.81
CA GLU A 74 1.27 -8.79 -6.08
C GLU A 74 2.54 -9.12 -5.30
N LYS A 75 2.42 -9.54 -4.03
CA LYS A 75 3.57 -9.98 -3.22
C LYS A 75 4.08 -11.34 -3.66
N SER A 76 3.19 -12.30 -3.84
CA SER A 76 3.56 -13.69 -4.12
C SER A 76 4.28 -13.85 -5.47
N TYR A 77 3.95 -13.00 -6.43
CA TYR A 77 4.51 -12.99 -7.78
C TYR A 77 5.34 -11.74 -8.08
N ASN A 78 5.81 -11.05 -7.05
CA ASN A 78 6.57 -9.80 -7.20
C ASN A 78 7.74 -9.95 -8.17
N ASP A 79 8.55 -11.00 -8.03
CA ASP A 79 9.72 -11.24 -8.89
C ASP A 79 9.36 -11.43 -10.37
N THR A 80 8.13 -11.86 -10.65
CA THR A 80 7.62 -12.04 -12.01
C THR A 80 7.03 -10.73 -12.56
N LEU A 81 6.35 -9.98 -11.70
CA LEU A 81 5.59 -8.78 -12.08
C LEU A 81 6.45 -7.52 -12.13
N ALA A 82 7.44 -7.38 -11.24
CA ALA A 82 8.19 -6.12 -11.05
C ALA A 82 9.16 -5.80 -12.21
N GLY A 83 9.64 -6.80 -12.96
CA GLY A 83 10.68 -6.59 -13.97
C GLY A 83 12.04 -6.22 -13.37
N VAL A 84 12.89 -5.64 -14.18
CA VAL A 84 14.25 -5.22 -13.78
C VAL A 84 14.48 -3.77 -14.19
N ASN A 85 14.81 -2.93 -13.24
CA ASN A 85 15.11 -1.53 -13.49
C ASN A 85 16.40 -1.40 -14.35
N GLY A 86 16.35 -0.57 -15.38
CA GLY A 86 17.53 -0.18 -16.13
C GLY A 86 18.51 0.61 -15.25
N ARG A 87 19.79 0.47 -15.53
CA ARG A 87 20.86 1.21 -14.83
C ARG A 87 21.94 1.67 -15.79
N THR A 88 22.47 2.84 -15.52
CA THR A 88 23.65 3.36 -16.24
C THR A 88 24.80 3.50 -15.25
N ILE A 89 25.91 2.85 -15.54
CA ILE A 89 27.15 2.94 -14.77
C ILE A 89 28.05 3.94 -15.46
N THR A 90 28.39 5.04 -14.76
CA THR A 90 29.31 6.06 -15.23
C THR A 90 30.38 6.32 -14.21
N LEU A 91 31.61 6.59 -14.66
CA LEU A 91 32.66 7.09 -13.79
C LEU A 91 32.42 8.56 -13.49
N ARG A 92 32.61 8.94 -12.22
CA ARG A 92 32.49 10.33 -11.76
C ARG A 92 33.78 10.79 -11.15
N ASN A 93 34.11 12.07 -11.32
CA ASN A 93 35.26 12.68 -10.68
C ASN A 93 34.97 12.94 -9.18
N ALA A 94 35.99 13.38 -8.43
CA ALA A 94 35.85 13.68 -7.00
C ALA A 94 34.78 14.74 -6.66
N TYR A 95 34.36 15.55 -7.64
CA TYR A 95 33.32 16.55 -7.50
C TYR A 95 31.91 16.02 -7.90
N GLY A 96 31.77 14.73 -8.22
CA GLY A 96 30.51 14.12 -8.60
C GLY A 96 30.07 14.31 -10.06
N ASN A 97 30.88 14.99 -10.90
CA ASN A 97 30.57 15.19 -12.29
C ASN A 97 30.95 13.95 -13.12
N ALA A 98 30.12 13.60 -14.12
CA ALA A 98 30.45 12.53 -15.05
C ALA A 98 31.73 12.89 -15.87
N ILE A 99 32.61 11.92 -16.02
CA ILE A 99 33.80 12.09 -16.84
C ILE A 99 33.39 11.85 -18.32
N ALA A 100 33.56 12.86 -19.15
CA ALA A 100 33.03 12.89 -20.53
C ALA A 100 33.51 11.73 -21.42
N ASP A 101 34.74 11.24 -21.21
CA ASP A 101 35.35 10.16 -21.99
C ASP A 101 35.24 8.77 -21.34
N ALA A 102 34.53 8.65 -20.22
CA ALA A 102 34.33 7.36 -19.58
C ALA A 102 33.23 6.59 -20.30
N ASN A 103 33.55 5.38 -20.77
CA ASN A 103 32.56 4.47 -21.37
C ASN A 103 31.40 4.22 -20.37
N ALA A 104 30.26 4.90 -20.56
CA ALA A 104 29.06 4.64 -19.82
C ALA A 104 28.45 3.31 -20.28
N THR A 105 28.34 2.36 -19.38
CA THR A 105 27.64 1.11 -19.66
C THR A 105 26.17 1.24 -19.22
N THR A 106 25.28 1.19 -20.21
CA THR A 106 23.82 1.24 -19.94
C THR A 106 23.21 -0.15 -20.08
N TYR A 107 22.54 -0.58 -19.03
CA TYR A 107 21.69 -1.77 -19.01
C TYR A 107 20.25 -1.30 -19.20
N ALA A 108 19.58 -1.79 -20.24
CA ALA A 108 18.19 -1.44 -20.49
C ALA A 108 17.27 -2.02 -19.39
N ALA A 109 16.19 -1.32 -19.10
CA ALA A 109 15.13 -1.86 -18.27
C ALA A 109 14.49 -3.07 -18.96
N LYS A 110 14.04 -4.04 -18.17
CA LYS A 110 13.29 -5.20 -18.63
C LYS A 110 11.93 -5.19 -17.95
N ASP A 111 10.88 -5.18 -18.75
CA ASP A 111 9.51 -5.20 -18.24
C ASP A 111 9.21 -6.52 -17.52
N GLY A 112 8.33 -6.45 -16.50
CA GLY A 112 7.80 -7.62 -15.84
C GLY A 112 6.84 -8.40 -16.72
N SER A 113 6.47 -9.58 -16.29
CA SER A 113 5.53 -10.45 -17.00
C SER A 113 4.10 -10.16 -16.54
N ASN A 114 3.13 -10.52 -17.38
CA ASN A 114 1.71 -10.50 -17.00
C ASN A 114 1.32 -11.77 -16.27
N LEU A 115 0.43 -11.65 -15.30
CA LEU A 115 -0.18 -12.78 -14.59
C LEU A 115 -1.62 -12.93 -15.09
N VAL A 116 -1.94 -14.10 -15.62
CA VAL A 116 -3.31 -14.46 -16.05
C VAL A 116 -3.92 -15.36 -14.98
N LEU A 117 -5.03 -14.90 -14.41
CA LEU A 117 -5.73 -15.60 -13.34
C LEU A 117 -6.88 -16.44 -13.88
N SER A 118 -7.27 -17.47 -13.13
CA SER A 118 -8.47 -18.25 -13.39
C SER A 118 -9.76 -17.54 -12.90
N LEU A 119 -9.63 -16.43 -12.17
CA LEU A 119 -10.78 -15.63 -11.73
C LEU A 119 -11.56 -15.13 -12.94
N ASP A 120 -12.87 -15.35 -12.93
CA ASP A 120 -13.80 -14.79 -13.90
C ASP A 120 -14.41 -13.50 -13.34
N VAL A 121 -14.23 -12.41 -14.06
CA VAL A 121 -14.67 -11.07 -13.62
C VAL A 121 -16.17 -11.03 -13.35
N ASN A 122 -16.99 -11.67 -14.19
CA ASN A 122 -18.44 -11.65 -14.02
C ASN A 122 -18.88 -12.50 -12.82
N VAL A 123 -18.23 -13.65 -12.62
CA VAL A 123 -18.53 -14.52 -11.46
C VAL A 123 -18.08 -13.82 -10.17
N GLN A 124 -16.91 -13.21 -10.16
CA GLN A 124 -16.38 -12.48 -9.01
C GLN A 124 -17.31 -11.31 -8.61
N GLU A 125 -17.75 -10.50 -9.58
CA GLU A 125 -18.67 -9.38 -9.34
C GLU A 125 -19.99 -9.84 -8.71
N VAL A 126 -20.56 -10.90 -9.26
CA VAL A 126 -21.81 -11.49 -8.74
C VAL A 126 -21.63 -11.99 -7.32
N VAL A 127 -20.52 -12.68 -7.05
CA VAL A 127 -20.21 -13.23 -5.73
C VAL A 127 -20.00 -12.12 -4.70
N GLU A 128 -19.24 -11.09 -5.02
CA GLU A 128 -19.00 -9.96 -4.11
C GLU A 128 -20.28 -9.21 -3.80
N ARG A 129 -21.12 -8.96 -4.81
CA ARG A 129 -22.40 -8.29 -4.62
C ARG A 129 -23.33 -9.08 -3.70
N TYR A 130 -23.53 -10.36 -3.98
CA TYR A 130 -24.43 -11.18 -3.15
C TYR A 130 -23.87 -11.48 -1.76
N LEU A 131 -22.55 -11.57 -1.62
CA LEU A 131 -21.94 -11.66 -0.31
C LEU A 131 -22.21 -10.41 0.53
N ASN A 132 -22.10 -9.22 -0.06
CA ASN A 132 -22.47 -7.98 0.60
C ASN A 132 -23.95 -7.95 0.99
N GLU A 133 -24.85 -8.26 0.05
CA GLU A 133 -26.28 -8.31 0.32
C GLU A 133 -26.61 -9.28 1.46
N ALA A 134 -26.00 -10.46 1.48
CA ALA A 134 -26.18 -11.46 2.52
C ALA A 134 -25.71 -10.97 3.89
N ILE A 135 -24.56 -10.30 3.95
CA ILE A 135 -24.01 -9.73 5.20
C ILE A 135 -24.96 -8.68 5.76
N TYR A 136 -25.39 -7.72 4.93
CA TYR A 136 -26.31 -6.68 5.37
C TYR A 136 -27.71 -7.22 5.75
N ALA A 137 -28.28 -8.12 4.95
CA ALA A 137 -29.61 -8.66 5.19
C ALA A 137 -29.70 -9.51 6.46
N ASN A 138 -28.59 -10.15 6.85
CA ASN A 138 -28.56 -11.04 8.02
C ASN A 138 -27.81 -10.41 9.21
N THR A 139 -27.45 -9.14 9.13
CA THR A 139 -26.75 -8.41 10.21
C THR A 139 -25.52 -9.19 10.68
N VAL A 140 -24.69 -9.64 9.72
CA VAL A 140 -23.49 -10.41 10.04
C VAL A 140 -22.45 -9.48 10.65
N GLU A 141 -22.16 -9.67 11.93
CA GLU A 141 -21.32 -8.76 12.71
C GLU A 141 -19.82 -8.93 12.41
N ASN A 142 -19.39 -10.12 12.05
CA ASN A 142 -17.97 -10.41 11.96
C ASN A 142 -17.43 -10.33 10.53
N ARG A 143 -17.70 -11.31 9.70
CA ARG A 143 -17.06 -11.47 8.41
C ARG A 143 -17.81 -12.41 7.49
N GLY A 144 -17.65 -12.22 6.19
CA GLY A 144 -18.16 -13.11 5.17
C GLY A 144 -17.07 -13.53 4.20
N ALA A 145 -17.14 -14.77 3.75
CA ALA A 145 -16.23 -15.30 2.74
C ALA A 145 -16.96 -16.22 1.78
N ALA A 146 -16.60 -16.17 0.50
CA ALA A 146 -17.17 -17.03 -0.52
C ALA A 146 -16.11 -17.45 -1.54
N ILE A 147 -16.15 -18.72 -1.95
CA ILE A 147 -15.28 -19.29 -2.99
C ILE A 147 -16.15 -20.01 -4.00
N VAL A 148 -15.92 -19.74 -5.28
CA VAL A 148 -16.52 -20.47 -6.39
C VAL A 148 -15.42 -21.20 -7.16
N MET A 149 -15.53 -22.50 -7.26
CA MET A 149 -14.55 -23.35 -7.91
C MET A 149 -15.19 -24.23 -8.98
N ASN A 150 -14.53 -24.37 -10.11
CA ASN A 150 -14.89 -25.38 -11.11
C ASN A 150 -14.43 -26.76 -10.64
N VAL A 151 -15.38 -27.59 -10.24
CA VAL A 151 -15.09 -28.92 -9.66
C VAL A 151 -14.40 -29.90 -10.62
N LYS A 152 -14.47 -29.66 -11.93
CA LYS A 152 -13.83 -30.52 -12.94
C LYS A 152 -12.36 -30.19 -13.15
N THR A 153 -12.00 -28.92 -13.04
CA THR A 153 -10.65 -28.42 -13.33
C THR A 153 -9.88 -27.98 -12.08
N GLY A 154 -10.57 -27.74 -10.96
CA GLY A 154 -10.01 -27.16 -9.76
C GLY A 154 -9.75 -25.65 -9.84
N ALA A 155 -10.11 -25.00 -10.98
CA ALA A 155 -9.90 -23.58 -11.15
C ALA A 155 -10.80 -22.76 -10.23
N ILE A 156 -10.24 -21.81 -9.48
CA ILE A 156 -10.99 -20.86 -8.70
C ILE A 156 -11.52 -19.78 -9.63
N LEU A 157 -12.84 -19.65 -9.73
CA LEU A 157 -13.53 -18.70 -10.57
C LEU A 157 -13.85 -17.39 -9.84
N ALA A 158 -14.08 -17.46 -8.52
CA ALA A 158 -14.26 -16.32 -7.67
C ALA A 158 -13.79 -16.61 -6.24
N MET A 159 -13.28 -15.59 -5.58
CA MET A 159 -12.87 -15.65 -4.18
C MET A 159 -13.10 -14.27 -3.56
N ALA A 160 -14.11 -14.15 -2.69
CA ALA A 160 -14.51 -12.92 -2.05
C ALA A 160 -14.36 -13.01 -0.54
N SER A 161 -13.92 -11.94 0.08
CA SER A 161 -13.74 -11.81 1.52
C SER A 161 -14.19 -10.42 1.95
N LYS A 162 -15.05 -10.34 2.96
CA LYS A 162 -15.56 -9.08 3.50
C LYS A 162 -15.30 -8.98 5.01
N PRO A 163 -15.05 -7.80 5.55
CA PRO A 163 -14.83 -6.54 4.83
C PRO A 163 -13.59 -6.60 3.93
N ASP A 164 -13.62 -5.83 2.86
CA ASP A 164 -12.51 -5.63 1.93
C ASP A 164 -11.93 -4.21 2.04
N PHE A 165 -11.04 -3.85 1.14
CA PHE A 165 -10.35 -2.57 1.12
C PHE A 165 -10.08 -2.13 -0.32
N ASP A 166 -9.85 -0.82 -0.54
CA ASP A 166 -9.36 -0.33 -1.84
C ASP A 166 -7.82 -0.48 -1.91
N PRO A 167 -7.29 -1.28 -2.84
CA PRO A 167 -5.84 -1.41 -3.05
C PRO A 167 -5.14 -0.11 -3.44
N ASN A 168 -5.88 0.88 -3.95
CA ASN A 168 -5.33 2.22 -4.24
C ASN A 168 -5.12 3.05 -2.96
N ALA A 169 -5.87 2.74 -1.89
CA ALA A 169 -5.80 3.40 -0.59
C ALA A 169 -5.80 2.38 0.56
N PRO A 170 -4.85 1.43 0.63
CA PRO A 170 -4.91 0.27 1.51
C PRO A 170 -4.83 0.62 3.02
N LEU A 171 -4.44 1.84 3.35
CA LEU A 171 -4.40 2.34 4.74
C LEU A 171 -5.61 3.22 5.07
N ASP A 172 -6.59 3.32 4.19
CA ASP A 172 -7.86 3.96 4.52
C ASP A 172 -8.78 2.95 5.20
N PHE A 173 -9.03 3.18 6.48
CA PHE A 173 -9.89 2.35 7.31
C PHE A 173 -11.27 2.95 7.53
N SER A 174 -11.57 4.11 6.94
CA SER A 174 -12.76 4.90 7.26
C SER A 174 -14.08 4.14 7.06
N GLU A 175 -14.18 3.37 6.00
CA GLU A 175 -15.38 2.58 5.69
C GLU A 175 -15.56 1.39 6.65
N ASN A 176 -14.48 0.83 7.16
CA ASN A 176 -14.49 -0.38 8.01
C ASN A 176 -14.20 -0.09 9.49
N LEU A 177 -14.04 1.18 9.88
CA LEU A 177 -13.54 1.54 11.20
C LEU A 177 -14.41 0.99 12.34
N ALA A 178 -15.74 1.02 12.21
CA ALA A 178 -16.66 0.50 13.21
C ALA A 178 -16.44 -1.01 13.41
N TYR A 179 -16.39 -1.77 12.32
CA TYR A 179 -16.10 -3.20 12.32
C TYR A 179 -14.72 -3.51 12.93
N LEU A 180 -13.69 -2.78 12.53
CA LEU A 180 -12.31 -3.00 13.02
C LEU A 180 -12.21 -2.77 14.52
N ASN A 181 -12.87 -1.72 15.04
CA ASN A 181 -12.95 -1.46 16.47
C ASN A 181 -13.69 -2.56 17.23
N GLU A 182 -14.77 -3.07 16.65
CA GLU A 182 -15.53 -4.17 17.24
C GLU A 182 -14.68 -5.45 17.34
N GLN A 183 -13.94 -5.80 16.29
CA GLN A 183 -13.04 -6.96 16.30
C GLN A 183 -11.94 -6.84 17.36
N VAL A 184 -11.34 -5.66 17.49
CA VAL A 184 -10.33 -5.41 18.53
C VAL A 184 -10.90 -5.53 19.92
N ASN A 185 -12.12 -5.04 20.16
CA ASN A 185 -12.79 -5.10 21.44
C ASN A 185 -13.33 -6.50 21.77
N ALA A 186 -13.71 -7.29 20.77
CA ALA A 186 -14.21 -8.65 20.97
C ALA A 186 -13.11 -9.64 21.40
N GLU A 187 -11.86 -9.41 20.97
CA GLU A 187 -10.72 -10.28 21.28
C GLU A 187 -9.58 -9.51 21.97
N PRO A 188 -9.81 -8.90 23.15
CA PRO A 188 -8.82 -8.05 23.81
C PRO A 188 -7.56 -8.81 24.22
N GLU A 189 -7.63 -10.12 24.44
CA GLU A 189 -6.48 -10.94 24.77
C GLU A 189 -5.47 -11.03 23.60
N ILE A 190 -5.97 -10.93 22.37
CA ILE A 190 -5.16 -11.01 21.14
C ILE A 190 -4.66 -9.62 20.74
N TYR A 191 -5.54 -8.62 20.80
CA TYR A 191 -5.27 -7.30 20.19
C TYR A 191 -4.84 -6.23 21.17
N THR A 192 -4.91 -6.45 22.50
CA THR A 192 -4.42 -5.44 23.46
C THR A 192 -2.95 -5.14 23.27
N ILE A 193 -2.65 -3.87 23.02
CA ILE A 193 -1.28 -3.35 22.97
C ILE A 193 -0.82 -3.02 24.38
N TYR A 194 0.34 -3.51 24.77
CA TYR A 194 0.90 -3.34 26.11
C TYR A 194 2.11 -2.43 26.10
N LYS A 195 2.22 -1.57 27.12
CA LYS A 195 3.36 -0.68 27.33
C LYS A 195 4.67 -1.44 27.39
N LYS A 196 5.72 -0.89 26.74
CA LYS A 196 7.08 -1.45 26.74
C LYS A 196 8.08 -0.41 27.23
N ASP A 197 9.17 -0.88 27.82
CA ASP A 197 10.32 -0.05 28.16
C ASP A 197 11.20 0.26 26.93
N ALA A 198 12.25 1.07 27.12
CA ALA A 198 13.19 1.42 26.05
C ALA A 198 13.94 0.23 25.45
N ASN A 199 13.98 -0.92 26.13
CA ASN A 199 14.61 -2.15 25.69
C ASN A 199 13.62 -3.11 25.01
N GLY A 200 12.33 -2.73 24.91
CA GLY A 200 11.27 -3.54 24.29
C GLY A 200 10.61 -4.56 25.24
N ASN A 201 10.92 -4.57 26.54
CA ASN A 201 10.29 -5.46 27.50
C ASN A 201 8.94 -4.91 27.96
N TYR A 202 7.97 -5.79 28.18
CA TYR A 202 6.66 -5.39 28.68
C TYR A 202 6.73 -4.85 30.11
N LEU A 203 6.16 -3.66 30.32
CA LEU A 203 5.93 -3.12 31.66
C LEU A 203 4.85 -3.93 32.36
N ARG A 204 5.04 -4.12 33.70
CA ARG A 204 4.13 -4.89 34.53
C ARG A 204 3.73 -4.07 35.75
N ASP A 205 2.51 -4.30 36.22
CA ASP A 205 2.02 -3.75 37.48
C ASP A 205 2.58 -4.50 38.70
N GLU A 206 2.16 -4.08 39.89
CA GLU A 206 2.60 -4.68 41.17
C GLU A 206 2.19 -6.16 41.32
N GLN A 207 1.17 -6.61 40.57
CA GLN A 207 0.70 -8.00 40.51
C GLN A 207 1.38 -8.81 39.41
N GLY A 208 2.34 -8.21 38.66
CA GLY A 208 3.05 -8.84 37.56
C GLY A 208 2.30 -8.94 36.25
N LYS A 209 1.10 -8.32 36.13
CA LYS A 209 0.30 -8.29 34.91
C LYS A 209 0.83 -7.20 33.97
N LYS A 210 0.81 -7.46 32.66
CA LYS A 210 1.19 -6.46 31.65
C LYS A 210 0.27 -5.25 31.70
N ILE A 211 0.84 -4.05 31.59
CA ILE A 211 0.10 -2.79 31.62
C ILE A 211 -0.36 -2.43 30.20
N PRO A 212 -1.67 -2.29 29.91
CA PRO A 212 -2.15 -1.86 28.62
C PRO A 212 -1.74 -0.41 28.30
N GLU A 213 -1.59 -0.07 27.01
CA GLU A 213 -1.50 1.32 26.58
C GLU A 213 -2.86 2.01 26.74
N GLU A 214 -2.84 3.29 27.12
CA GLU A 214 -4.06 4.09 27.34
C GLU A 214 -4.69 4.56 26.04
N ASP A 215 -3.84 4.84 25.02
CA ASP A 215 -4.26 5.27 23.67
C ASP A 215 -3.42 4.50 22.64
N PRO A 216 -3.74 3.21 22.41
CA PRO A 216 -2.94 2.38 21.51
C PRO A 216 -3.18 2.72 20.04
N ASP A 217 -2.10 2.78 19.27
CA ASP A 217 -2.17 2.86 17.82
C ASP A 217 -2.51 1.48 17.21
N TYR A 218 -3.78 1.27 16.89
CA TYR A 218 -4.27 0.06 16.25
C TYR A 218 -4.05 -0.01 14.73
N THR A 219 -3.40 0.95 14.10
CA THR A 219 -3.19 0.98 12.64
C THR A 219 -2.62 -0.34 12.11
N GLY A 220 -1.63 -0.91 12.81
CA GLY A 220 -1.06 -2.22 12.45
C GLY A 220 -2.06 -3.37 12.56
N THR A 221 -2.87 -3.36 13.60
CA THR A 221 -3.90 -4.37 13.86
C THR A 221 -5.04 -4.28 12.84
N TYR A 222 -5.55 -3.07 12.58
CA TYR A 222 -6.57 -2.83 11.56
C TYR A 222 -6.12 -3.30 10.18
N ARG A 223 -4.87 -2.98 9.81
CA ARG A 223 -4.24 -3.47 8.60
C ARG A 223 -4.28 -4.99 8.51
N ASP A 224 -3.84 -5.66 9.55
CA ASP A 224 -3.77 -7.13 9.56
C ASP A 224 -5.16 -7.77 9.50
N ILE A 225 -6.17 -7.18 10.12
CA ILE A 225 -7.56 -7.64 10.04
C ILE A 225 -8.14 -7.39 8.64
N GLN A 226 -7.94 -6.19 8.08
CA GLN A 226 -8.58 -5.78 6.82
C GLN A 226 -7.98 -6.47 5.60
N TRP A 227 -6.64 -6.60 5.53
CA TRP A 227 -5.97 -7.14 4.34
C TRP A 227 -6.04 -8.65 4.24
N LYS A 228 -6.26 -9.37 5.34
CA LYS A 228 -6.33 -10.83 5.34
C LYS A 228 -7.38 -11.35 4.37
N ASN A 229 -6.96 -12.28 3.52
CA ASN A 229 -7.90 -13.07 2.75
C ASN A 229 -8.51 -14.16 3.64
N LYS A 230 -9.67 -13.87 4.19
CA LYS A 230 -10.35 -14.70 5.19
C LYS A 230 -10.74 -16.08 4.66
N THR A 231 -10.81 -16.23 3.33
CA THR A 231 -11.12 -17.53 2.71
C THR A 231 -10.04 -18.58 2.89
N ILE A 232 -8.78 -18.15 3.12
CA ILE A 232 -7.61 -19.06 3.19
C ILE A 232 -6.78 -18.88 4.46
N THR A 233 -6.99 -17.80 5.23
CA THR A 233 -6.17 -17.51 6.42
C THR A 233 -6.87 -17.81 7.73
N GLU A 234 -8.18 -18.07 7.71
CA GLU A 234 -8.98 -18.27 8.91
C GLU A 234 -9.55 -19.69 8.98
N LEU A 235 -9.68 -20.16 10.21
CA LEU A 235 -10.32 -21.45 10.48
C LEU A 235 -11.82 -21.23 10.62
N TYR A 236 -12.60 -22.04 9.90
CA TYR A 236 -14.03 -22.09 10.02
C TYR A 236 -14.43 -23.45 10.62
N TYR A 237 -15.28 -23.45 11.61
CA TYR A 237 -15.93 -24.67 12.02
C TYR A 237 -16.88 -25.10 10.89
N PRO A 238 -16.80 -26.36 10.42
CA PRO A 238 -17.75 -26.83 9.42
C PRO A 238 -19.14 -26.72 10.01
N GLY A 239 -19.95 -25.86 9.41
CA GLY A 239 -21.35 -25.68 9.77
C GLY A 239 -22.20 -26.85 9.27
N SER A 240 -23.50 -26.75 9.50
CA SER A 240 -24.45 -27.72 8.98
C SER A 240 -24.36 -27.79 7.45
N VAL A 241 -24.17 -28.97 6.92
CA VAL A 241 -24.31 -29.21 5.49
C VAL A 241 -25.80 -29.47 5.24
N PHE A 242 -26.40 -28.70 4.36
CA PHE A 242 -27.81 -28.86 3.95
C PHE A 242 -27.92 -29.81 2.79
#